data_2cf6703fbd93e63d157738c130bacf99
#
_entry.id   2cf6703fbd93e63d157738c130bacf99
#
_cell.length_a   1.000
_cell.length_b   1.000
_cell.length_c   1.000
_cell.angle_alpha   90.00
_cell.angle_beta   90.00
_cell.angle_gamma   90.00
#
_symmetry.space_group_name_H-M   'P 1'
#
loop_
_entity.id
_entity.type
_entity.pdbx_description
1 polymer ?
#
loop_
_entity_poly.entity_id
_entity_poly.type
_entity_poly.pdbx_seq_one_letter_code
_entity_poly.pdbx_strand_id
1 'polypeptide(L)'
;MKRIKKISDREVEFTTKIDLDASDSWAGCDPDDSDCYAEEYIVEWNWDLDTSYDSDNDGNSENDIDATGESIEWETLPSTGDAITAGAWEISLTVVDNNGLTSSDETKVYVSYRGVWSDFEIDRRLGNDPIIMSWEYPLTYDSETNDKIRYLRVKLIYPKEDDGAGGITVDSENILDIYVYNSTDDEVANTTAIGADNRDAGDCDSDDHCVWMVISGSTVRGKLPGQWTADIQNEKTHNTEIKHFIIELEYR
;
A
#
# COMPACT_ATOMS: atom_id res chain seq x y z
N MET A 1 -18.45 -17.00 -16.14
CA MET A 1 -17.35 -16.06 -16.35
C MET A 1 -16.04 -16.81 -16.20
N LYS A 2 -15.18 -16.83 -17.19
CA LYS A 2 -13.94 -17.59 -17.12
C LYS A 2 -12.82 -16.60 -16.79
N ARG A 3 -12.40 -16.55 -15.53
CA ARG A 3 -11.21 -15.78 -15.13
C ARG A 3 -10.00 -16.40 -15.82
N ILE A 4 -9.32 -15.65 -16.66
CA ILE A 4 -8.11 -16.08 -17.34
C ILE A 4 -6.96 -15.26 -16.81
N LYS A 5 -6.18 -15.91 -15.96
CA LYS A 5 -4.79 -15.65 -15.60
C LYS A 5 -4.51 -14.58 -14.54
N LYS A 6 -4.06 -15.11 -13.43
CA LYS A 6 -3.29 -14.46 -12.38
C LYS A 6 -1.95 -13.98 -12.95
N ILE A 7 -1.67 -12.69 -12.94
CA ILE A 7 -0.31 -12.19 -13.19
C ILE A 7 0.38 -12.12 -11.82
N SER A 8 1.06 -13.21 -11.48
CA SER A 8 1.84 -13.31 -10.23
C SER A 8 3.33 -13.05 -10.41
N ASP A 9 3.81 -12.77 -11.61
CA ASP A 9 5.22 -12.95 -11.93
C ASP A 9 6.01 -11.64 -12.17
N ARG A 10 5.47 -10.49 -11.78
CA ARG A 10 6.26 -9.27 -11.62
C ARG A 10 6.03 -8.72 -10.22
N GLU A 11 6.71 -9.30 -9.26
CA GLU A 11 6.94 -8.66 -7.98
C GLU A 11 7.75 -7.40 -8.25
N VAL A 12 7.11 -6.25 -8.08
CA VAL A 12 7.85 -5.01 -7.92
C VAL A 12 8.22 -4.99 -6.45
N GLU A 13 9.49 -5.24 -6.15
CA GLU A 13 10.03 -5.05 -4.81
C GLU A 13 9.87 -3.58 -4.43
N PHE A 14 8.95 -3.28 -3.54
CA PHE A 14 8.88 -1.99 -2.87
C PHE A 14 9.54 -2.15 -1.51
N THR A 15 10.70 -1.59 -1.35
CA THR A 15 11.27 -1.33 -0.03
C THR A 15 10.79 0.05 0.41
N THR A 16 10.01 0.12 1.45
CA THR A 16 9.76 1.36 2.16
C THR A 16 10.77 1.45 3.29
N LYS A 17 11.53 2.53 3.32
CA LYS A 17 12.42 2.86 4.43
C LYS A 17 11.72 3.85 5.33
N ILE A 18 11.75 3.57 6.62
CA ILE A 18 11.21 4.43 7.66
C ILE A 18 12.37 4.79 8.57
N ASP A 19 12.71 6.07 8.62
CA ASP A 19 13.71 6.58 9.54
C ASP A 19 13.03 6.91 10.86
N LEU A 20 13.45 6.23 11.93
CA LEU A 20 13.04 6.52 13.29
C LEU A 20 14.19 7.26 13.99
N ASP A 21 13.91 8.42 14.55
CA ASP A 21 14.90 9.31 15.15
C ASP A 21 14.47 9.69 16.59
N ALA A 22 15.28 9.32 17.56
CA ALA A 22 15.09 9.60 18.98
C ALA A 22 16.11 10.63 19.52
N SER A 23 16.75 11.41 18.64
CA SER A 23 17.76 12.39 19.03
C SER A 23 17.23 13.52 19.94
N ASP A 24 15.91 13.71 19.96
CA ASP A 24 15.23 14.65 20.85
C ASP A 24 14.95 14.07 22.25
N SER A 25 15.39 12.83 22.54
CA SER A 25 15.26 12.24 23.87
C SER A 25 16.33 12.77 24.80
N TRP A 26 15.95 13.08 26.04
CA TRP A 26 16.90 13.55 27.08
C TRP A 26 16.75 12.77 28.37
N ALA A 27 17.83 12.72 29.16
CA ALA A 27 17.88 12.03 30.44
C ALA A 27 17.58 12.97 31.58
N GLY A 28 16.74 12.52 32.53
CA GLY A 28 16.54 13.10 33.86
C GLY A 28 15.94 14.49 33.91
N CYS A 29 16.30 15.40 33.03
CA CYS A 29 15.77 16.75 33.01
C CYS A 29 15.81 17.37 31.59
N ASP A 30 14.90 18.32 31.37
CA ASP A 30 14.81 19.05 30.12
C ASP A 30 16.09 19.90 29.92
N PRO A 31 16.85 19.76 28.83
CA PRO A 31 18.06 20.53 28.56
C PRO A 31 17.82 22.05 28.47
N ASP A 32 16.57 22.46 28.25
CA ASP A 32 16.16 23.87 28.28
C ASP A 32 15.90 24.39 29.70
N ASP A 33 15.88 23.51 30.70
CA ASP A 33 15.75 23.89 32.10
C ASP A 33 17.12 24.30 32.67
N SER A 34 17.21 25.53 33.23
CA SER A 34 18.43 26.08 33.77
C SER A 34 18.99 25.32 35.00
N ASP A 35 18.17 24.48 35.61
CA ASP A 35 18.53 23.68 36.79
C ASP A 35 18.91 22.24 36.41
N CYS A 36 18.97 21.92 35.11
CA CYS A 36 19.39 20.64 34.60
C CYS A 36 20.90 20.43 34.75
N TYR A 37 21.27 19.36 35.45
CA TYR A 37 22.68 18.99 35.62
C TYR A 37 23.12 18.10 34.44
N ALA A 38 24.11 18.54 33.68
CA ALA A 38 24.63 17.89 32.47
C ALA A 38 25.37 16.54 32.69
N GLU A 39 25.17 15.89 33.83
CA GLU A 39 25.80 14.61 34.16
C GLU A 39 24.92 13.39 33.77
N GLU A 40 23.65 13.63 33.44
CA GLU A 40 22.72 12.60 33.04
C GLU A 40 22.62 12.55 31.50
N TYR A 41 22.77 11.36 30.93
CA TYR A 41 22.68 11.16 29.50
C TYR A 41 22.11 9.77 29.20
N ILE A 42 21.47 9.63 28.04
CA ILE A 42 20.94 8.35 27.58
C ILE A 42 22.09 7.48 27.08
N VAL A 43 22.07 6.21 27.46
CA VAL A 43 23.05 5.19 27.08
C VAL A 43 22.49 4.11 26.18
N GLU A 44 21.14 3.92 26.19
CA GLU A 44 20.48 2.92 25.37
C GLU A 44 19.18 3.46 24.78
N TRP A 45 18.90 3.10 23.54
CA TRP A 45 17.64 3.31 22.84
C TRP A 45 17.20 1.95 22.30
N ASN A 46 16.11 1.44 22.84
CA ASN A 46 15.56 0.13 22.52
C ASN A 46 14.20 0.34 21.84
N TRP A 47 14.08 -0.12 20.60
CA TRP A 47 12.89 -0.01 19.79
C TRP A 47 12.18 -1.36 19.74
N ASP A 48 10.89 -1.35 20.06
CA ASP A 48 9.95 -2.39 19.73
C ASP A 48 9.13 -1.92 18.52
N LEU A 49 9.22 -2.63 17.43
CA LEU A 49 8.65 -2.23 16.14
C LEU A 49 7.25 -2.82 15.89
N ASP A 50 6.78 -3.69 16.79
CA ASP A 50 5.43 -4.27 16.78
C ASP A 50 5.01 -4.69 18.18
N THR A 51 4.49 -3.77 18.98
CA THR A 51 4.06 -4.02 20.37
C THR A 51 2.93 -5.05 20.50
N SER A 52 2.37 -5.52 19.37
CA SER A 52 1.36 -6.58 19.36
C SER A 52 1.94 -8.00 19.25
N TYR A 53 3.23 -8.14 18.91
CA TYR A 53 3.89 -9.41 18.68
C TYR A 53 5.00 -9.66 19.69
N ASP A 54 4.88 -10.72 20.48
CA ASP A 54 5.89 -11.20 21.43
C ASP A 54 6.98 -11.96 20.67
N SER A 55 8.06 -11.25 20.28
CA SER A 55 9.13 -11.79 19.42
C SER A 55 10.08 -12.69 20.20
N ASP A 56 10.29 -12.45 21.50
CA ASP A 56 11.18 -13.22 22.36
C ASP A 56 10.45 -14.36 23.13
N ASN A 57 9.12 -14.40 23.05
CA ASN A 57 8.23 -15.39 23.68
C ASN A 57 8.33 -15.41 25.21
N ASP A 58 8.54 -14.27 25.84
CA ASP A 58 8.54 -14.12 27.28
C ASP A 58 7.14 -13.96 27.89
N GLY A 59 6.14 -13.73 27.08
CA GLY A 59 4.72 -13.54 27.43
C GLY A 59 4.34 -12.06 27.56
N ASN A 60 5.18 -11.13 27.13
CA ASN A 60 4.94 -9.70 27.13
C ASN A 60 5.41 -9.08 25.81
N SER A 61 4.50 -8.78 24.90
CA SER A 61 4.76 -8.20 23.59
C SER A 61 5.16 -6.71 23.60
N GLU A 62 5.11 -6.05 24.79
CA GLU A 62 5.39 -4.60 24.90
C GLU A 62 6.83 -4.31 25.32
N ASN A 63 7.68 -5.31 25.50
CA ASN A 63 9.05 -5.16 25.97
C ASN A 63 10.12 -5.76 25.04
N ASP A 64 9.71 -6.17 23.87
CA ASP A 64 10.61 -6.73 22.88
C ASP A 64 11.62 -5.68 22.37
N ILE A 65 12.81 -6.13 22.02
CA ILE A 65 13.83 -5.26 21.43
C ILE A 65 14.13 -5.74 20.03
N ASP A 66 13.49 -5.11 19.04
CA ASP A 66 13.68 -5.43 17.62
C ASP A 66 14.87 -4.67 17.03
N ALA A 67 15.14 -3.46 17.55
CA ALA A 67 16.27 -2.65 17.09
C ALA A 67 16.83 -1.78 18.22
N THR A 68 18.09 -1.36 18.09
CA THR A 68 18.76 -0.48 19.06
C THR A 68 19.47 0.65 18.35
N GLY A 69 19.51 1.82 18.98
CA GLY A 69 20.22 3.00 18.51
C GLY A 69 19.37 4.28 18.57
N GLU A 70 20.04 5.43 18.69
CA GLU A 70 19.40 6.75 18.72
C GLU A 70 18.59 7.02 17.43
N SER A 71 19.12 6.57 16.29
CA SER A 71 18.43 6.61 15.00
C SER A 71 18.56 5.24 14.32
N ILE A 72 17.45 4.75 13.78
CA ILE A 72 17.40 3.48 13.06
C ILE A 72 16.69 3.65 11.72
N GLU A 73 17.08 2.83 10.74
CA GLU A 73 16.37 2.68 9.47
C GLU A 73 15.58 1.36 9.52
N TRP A 74 14.28 1.46 9.43
CA TRP A 74 13.39 0.31 9.40
C TRP A 74 12.99 0.01 7.96
N GLU A 75 13.45 -1.12 7.42
CA GLU A 75 13.17 -1.52 6.05
C GLU A 75 12.00 -2.48 5.95
N THR A 76 11.10 -2.20 5.01
CA THR A 76 10.01 -3.10 4.66
C THR A 76 10.44 -3.93 3.45
N LEU A 77 10.76 -5.20 3.66
CA LEU A 77 11.09 -6.12 2.57
C LEU A 77 9.94 -7.09 2.31
N PRO A 78 9.31 -7.09 1.14
CA PRO A 78 8.20 -8.00 0.82
C PRO A 78 8.59 -9.48 0.80
N SER A 79 9.88 -9.81 0.81
CA SER A 79 10.37 -11.16 0.50
C SER A 79 10.87 -11.98 1.69
N THR A 80 10.96 -11.45 2.90
CA THR A 80 11.68 -12.11 4.01
C THR A 80 10.84 -12.56 5.19
N GLY A 81 9.52 -12.58 5.11
CA GLY A 81 8.70 -13.04 6.26
C GLY A 81 8.61 -12.06 7.43
N ASP A 82 9.56 -11.16 7.56
CA ASP A 82 9.61 -10.07 8.55
C ASP A 82 9.25 -8.71 7.92
N ALA A 83 8.59 -8.75 6.77
CA ALA A 83 8.22 -7.55 6.04
C ALA A 83 7.09 -6.82 6.76
N ILE A 84 7.27 -5.52 6.95
CA ILE A 84 6.18 -4.65 7.36
C ILE A 84 5.11 -4.72 6.28
N THR A 85 3.95 -5.24 6.63
CA THR A 85 2.77 -5.19 5.77
C THR A 85 2.14 -3.80 5.84
N ALA A 86 1.37 -3.44 4.82
CA ALA A 86 0.60 -2.21 4.88
C ALA A 86 -0.41 -2.26 6.04
N GLY A 87 -0.52 -1.16 6.77
CA GLY A 87 -1.39 -1.06 7.94
C GLY A 87 -0.89 -0.03 8.94
N ALA A 88 -1.43 -0.07 10.15
CA ALA A 88 -0.93 0.68 11.30
C ALA A 88 -0.07 -0.23 12.17
N TRP A 89 1.07 0.28 12.59
CA TRP A 89 2.00 -0.38 13.48
C TRP A 89 2.11 0.43 14.76
N GLU A 90 1.87 -0.19 15.89
CA GLU A 90 2.14 0.38 17.19
C GLU A 90 3.60 0.05 17.54
N ILE A 91 4.41 1.09 17.68
CA ILE A 91 5.83 0.95 18.01
C ILE A 91 6.11 1.65 19.33
N SER A 92 7.08 1.16 20.07
CA SER A 92 7.56 1.81 21.29
C SER A 92 9.06 2.06 21.25
N LEU A 93 9.47 3.12 21.95
CA LEU A 93 10.86 3.42 22.24
C LEU A 93 11.05 3.40 23.76
N THR A 94 11.97 2.60 24.22
CA THR A 94 12.44 2.64 25.61
C THR A 94 13.87 3.15 25.65
N VAL A 95 14.08 4.23 26.39
CA VAL A 95 15.43 4.80 26.63
C VAL A 95 15.91 4.47 28.02
N VAL A 96 17.21 4.31 28.18
CA VAL A 96 17.87 4.07 29.47
C VAL A 96 18.93 5.13 29.67
N ASP A 97 18.94 5.76 30.83
CA ASP A 97 19.97 6.73 31.21
C ASP A 97 21.21 6.05 31.86
N ASN A 98 22.25 6.84 32.07
CA ASN A 98 23.50 6.38 32.74
C ASN A 98 23.34 6.01 34.22
N ASN A 99 22.19 6.26 34.83
CA ASN A 99 21.81 5.84 36.18
C ASN A 99 20.96 4.56 36.17
N GLY A 100 20.60 4.04 34.97
CA GLY A 100 19.75 2.88 34.80
C GLY A 100 18.26 3.19 34.96
N LEU A 101 17.84 4.45 34.88
CA LEU A 101 16.43 4.81 34.83
C LEU A 101 15.91 4.64 33.39
N THR A 102 14.68 4.20 33.27
CA THR A 102 14.03 3.93 31.98
C THR A 102 12.81 4.80 31.78
N SER A 103 12.55 5.17 30.54
CA SER A 103 11.32 5.81 30.12
C SER A 103 10.92 5.28 28.75
N SER A 104 9.62 5.06 28.54
CA SER A 104 9.09 4.56 27.29
C SER A 104 8.03 5.51 26.76
N ASP A 105 7.97 5.62 25.41
CA ASP A 105 6.93 6.34 24.69
C ASP A 105 6.48 5.49 23.49
N GLU A 106 5.20 5.61 23.16
CA GLU A 106 4.57 4.81 22.10
C GLU A 106 4.05 5.72 20.99
N THR A 107 4.16 5.25 19.76
CA THR A 107 3.58 5.95 18.61
C THR A 107 3.06 4.99 17.57
N LYS A 108 2.32 5.52 16.57
CA LYS A 108 1.81 4.74 15.45
C LYS A 108 2.48 5.15 14.16
N VAL A 109 2.93 4.15 13.42
CA VAL A 109 3.44 4.31 12.07
C VAL A 109 2.43 3.73 11.08
N TYR A 110 2.02 4.53 10.09
CA TYR A 110 1.08 4.11 9.07
C TYR A 110 1.82 3.78 7.79
N VAL A 111 1.81 2.52 7.40
CA VAL A 111 2.44 2.02 6.18
C VAL A 111 1.39 1.85 5.10
N SER A 112 1.46 2.66 4.04
CA SER A 112 0.55 2.58 2.90
C SER A 112 1.02 1.54 1.90
N TYR A 113 0.07 0.87 1.24
CA TYR A 113 0.37 -0.06 0.16
C TYR A 113 0.33 0.65 -1.18
N ARG A 114 1.31 0.35 -2.05
CA ARG A 114 1.29 0.79 -3.44
C ARG A 114 1.86 -0.28 -4.35
N GLY A 115 1.02 -0.87 -5.21
CA GLY A 115 1.42 -1.78 -6.28
C GLY A 115 1.42 -1.05 -7.62
N VAL A 116 2.46 -1.25 -8.43
CA VAL A 116 2.56 -0.69 -9.78
C VAL A 116 2.98 -1.79 -10.76
N TRP A 117 2.19 -1.97 -11.79
CA TRP A 117 2.48 -2.87 -12.91
C TRP A 117 2.52 -2.04 -14.19
N SER A 118 3.55 -2.25 -15.01
CA SER A 118 3.79 -1.44 -16.20
C SER A 118 4.10 -2.31 -17.41
N ASP A 119 3.84 -1.75 -18.59
CA ASP A 119 4.29 -2.28 -19.87
C ASP A 119 3.84 -3.74 -20.14
N PHE A 120 2.56 -4.00 -20.01
CA PHE A 120 1.96 -5.31 -20.33
C PHE A 120 0.75 -5.15 -21.24
N GLU A 121 0.28 -6.26 -21.83
CA GLU A 121 -0.85 -6.30 -22.74
C GLU A 121 -2.01 -7.09 -22.14
N ILE A 122 -3.22 -6.62 -22.33
CA ILE A 122 -4.45 -7.39 -22.12
C ILE A 122 -5.00 -7.86 -23.47
N ASP A 123 -5.23 -9.17 -23.58
CA ASP A 123 -5.75 -9.78 -24.79
C ASP A 123 -7.17 -9.27 -25.12
N ARG A 124 -7.51 -9.38 -26.41
CA ARG A 124 -8.88 -9.13 -26.90
C ARG A 124 -9.88 -10.16 -26.37
N ARG A 125 -11.15 -9.76 -26.32
CA ARG A 125 -12.24 -10.67 -25.97
C ARG A 125 -12.26 -11.93 -26.82
N LEU A 126 -12.68 -13.04 -26.23
CA LEU A 126 -12.88 -14.31 -26.91
C LEU A 126 -14.38 -14.53 -27.23
N GLY A 127 -14.76 -14.34 -28.47
CA GLY A 127 -16.18 -14.39 -28.88
C GLY A 127 -16.95 -13.21 -28.26
N ASN A 128 -17.91 -13.51 -27.37
CA ASN A 128 -18.69 -12.50 -26.65
C ASN A 128 -18.22 -12.33 -25.19
N ASP A 129 -17.24 -13.10 -24.75
CA ASP A 129 -16.76 -13.06 -23.37
C ASP A 129 -15.56 -12.12 -23.26
N PRO A 130 -15.58 -11.16 -22.33
CA PRO A 130 -14.46 -10.28 -22.07
C PRO A 130 -13.28 -11.06 -21.52
N ILE A 131 -12.06 -10.56 -21.78
CA ILE A 131 -10.87 -11.00 -21.08
C ILE A 131 -10.71 -10.20 -19.83
N ILE A 132 -10.35 -10.89 -18.74
CA ILE A 132 -10.18 -10.32 -17.42
C ILE A 132 -8.77 -10.66 -16.94
N MET A 133 -8.05 -9.63 -16.48
CA MET A 133 -6.79 -9.76 -15.74
C MET A 133 -7.03 -9.34 -14.31
N SER A 134 -6.55 -10.12 -13.35
CA SER A 134 -6.86 -9.93 -11.93
C SER A 134 -5.59 -9.79 -11.11
N TRP A 135 -5.60 -8.85 -10.18
CA TRP A 135 -4.57 -8.63 -9.16
C TRP A 135 -5.19 -8.76 -7.78
N GLU A 136 -4.57 -9.60 -6.96
CA GLU A 136 -4.93 -9.73 -5.55
C GLU A 136 -3.99 -8.85 -4.73
N TYR A 137 -4.53 -8.15 -3.74
CA TYR A 137 -3.79 -7.34 -2.79
C TYR A 137 -4.37 -7.47 -1.40
N PRO A 138 -3.51 -7.44 -0.37
CA PRO A 138 -3.98 -7.53 1.00
C PRO A 138 -4.63 -6.21 1.40
N LEU A 139 -5.78 -6.30 2.05
CA LEU A 139 -6.44 -5.16 2.67
C LEU A 139 -6.69 -5.53 4.12
N THR A 140 -5.91 -4.91 4.99
CA THR A 140 -5.99 -5.09 6.43
C THR A 140 -6.58 -3.84 7.06
N TYR A 141 -7.41 -3.98 8.05
CA TYR A 141 -7.75 -2.92 8.99
C TYR A 141 -8.22 -3.55 10.28
N ASP A 142 -7.95 -2.88 11.38
CA ASP A 142 -8.41 -3.25 12.69
C ASP A 142 -9.16 -2.07 13.32
N SER A 143 -10.38 -2.34 13.78
CA SER A 143 -11.20 -1.34 14.46
C SER A 143 -10.74 -1.09 15.90
N GLU A 144 -10.02 -2.04 16.50
CA GLU A 144 -9.53 -1.94 17.88
C GLU A 144 -8.30 -1.06 17.95
N THR A 145 -7.34 -1.22 17.03
CA THR A 145 -6.14 -0.41 16.95
C THR A 145 -6.35 0.95 16.29
N ASN A 146 -7.59 1.25 15.89
CA ASN A 146 -7.94 2.49 15.18
C ASN A 146 -7.22 2.66 13.83
N ASP A 147 -6.76 1.55 13.25
CA ASP A 147 -6.20 1.50 11.91
C ASP A 147 -7.27 1.91 10.90
N LYS A 148 -7.07 3.05 10.25
CA LYS A 148 -8.06 3.64 9.37
C LYS A 148 -7.54 3.75 7.96
N ILE A 149 -8.13 2.98 7.07
CA ILE A 149 -7.97 3.21 5.64
C ILE A 149 -8.60 4.56 5.31
N ARG A 150 -7.82 5.46 4.72
CA ARG A 150 -8.27 6.75 4.23
C ARG A 150 -8.97 6.61 2.89
N TYR A 151 -8.35 5.89 1.96
CA TYR A 151 -8.92 5.51 0.67
C TYR A 151 -8.21 4.30 0.07
N LEU A 152 -8.91 3.63 -0.85
CA LEU A 152 -8.37 2.74 -1.87
C LEU A 152 -8.47 3.45 -3.21
N ARG A 153 -7.35 3.59 -3.91
CA ARG A 153 -7.30 4.14 -5.26
C ARG A 153 -6.81 3.10 -6.24
N VAL A 154 -7.50 2.97 -7.37
CA VAL A 154 -7.06 2.15 -8.49
C VAL A 154 -6.97 3.03 -9.72
N LYS A 155 -5.81 3.03 -10.39
CA LYS A 155 -5.51 3.83 -11.57
C LYS A 155 -5.09 2.92 -12.72
N LEU A 156 -5.62 3.20 -13.92
CA LEU A 156 -5.27 2.50 -15.15
C LEU A 156 -4.92 3.53 -16.23
N ILE A 157 -3.75 3.36 -16.84
CA ILE A 157 -3.26 4.20 -17.94
C ILE A 157 -3.02 3.31 -19.14
N TYR A 158 -3.64 3.67 -20.27
CA TYR A 158 -3.54 2.96 -21.53
C TYR A 158 -3.76 3.88 -22.72
N PRO A 159 -3.23 3.58 -23.94
CA PRO A 159 -3.42 4.41 -25.12
C PRO A 159 -4.90 4.55 -25.49
N LYS A 160 -5.32 5.73 -25.96
CA LYS A 160 -6.69 5.98 -26.46
C LYS A 160 -7.03 5.14 -27.68
N GLU A 161 -6.06 4.99 -28.58
CA GLU A 161 -6.21 4.28 -29.84
C GLU A 161 -5.18 3.14 -29.92
N ASP A 162 -5.55 2.08 -30.61
CA ASP A 162 -4.62 1.01 -30.92
C ASP A 162 -3.87 1.35 -32.21
N ASP A 163 -2.55 1.43 -32.16
CA ASP A 163 -1.66 1.62 -33.30
C ASP A 163 -1.60 0.37 -34.20
N GLY A 164 -2.72 -0.18 -34.57
CA GLY A 164 -2.93 -1.41 -35.34
C GLY A 164 -1.68 -1.98 -36.01
N ALA A 165 -1.23 -3.14 -35.61
CA ALA A 165 -0.12 -3.86 -36.20
C ALA A 165 -0.32 -4.03 -37.74
N GLY A 166 0.36 -3.18 -38.53
CA GLY A 166 0.37 -3.29 -39.98
C GLY A 166 -0.19 -2.13 -40.79
N GLY A 167 -0.39 -0.93 -40.17
CA GLY A 167 -0.72 0.29 -40.93
C GLY A 167 -2.15 0.33 -41.51
N ILE A 168 -3.04 -0.51 -41.01
CA ILE A 168 -4.47 -0.38 -41.22
C ILE A 168 -5.01 0.20 -39.90
N THR A 169 -5.16 1.52 -39.91
CA THR A 169 -5.87 2.21 -38.83
C THR A 169 -7.31 1.78 -38.84
N VAL A 170 -7.63 0.80 -38.03
CA VAL A 170 -8.99 0.64 -37.56
C VAL A 170 -9.09 1.60 -36.40
N ASP A 171 -9.77 2.73 -36.57
CA ASP A 171 -10.13 3.67 -35.50
C ASP A 171 -10.94 2.93 -34.43
N SER A 172 -10.28 2.20 -33.58
CA SER A 172 -10.91 1.49 -32.49
C SER A 172 -10.41 2.06 -31.17
N GLU A 173 -11.25 2.93 -30.62
CA GLU A 173 -11.03 3.49 -29.30
C GLU A 173 -10.90 2.37 -28.26
N ASN A 174 -9.81 2.41 -27.50
CA ASN A 174 -9.60 1.53 -26.37
C ASN A 174 -10.52 1.96 -25.22
N ILE A 175 -11.29 1.04 -24.67
CA ILE A 175 -12.09 1.26 -23.46
C ILE A 175 -11.90 0.03 -22.58
N LEU A 176 -11.18 0.22 -21.47
CA LEU A 176 -10.97 -0.81 -20.46
C LEU A 176 -11.67 -0.41 -19.18
N ASP A 177 -12.30 -1.36 -18.53
CA ASP A 177 -12.96 -1.13 -17.25
C ASP A 177 -12.23 -1.78 -16.10
N ILE A 178 -12.23 -1.08 -14.95
CA ILE A 178 -11.74 -1.58 -13.67
C ILE A 178 -12.93 -2.04 -12.84
N TYR A 179 -12.76 -3.17 -12.17
CA TYR A 179 -13.69 -3.65 -11.15
C TYR A 179 -12.90 -3.95 -9.87
N VAL A 180 -13.48 -3.65 -8.72
CA VAL A 180 -12.91 -3.98 -7.42
C VAL A 180 -13.87 -4.87 -6.66
N TYR A 181 -13.34 -5.97 -6.14
CA TYR A 181 -14.08 -6.95 -5.35
C TYR A 181 -13.46 -7.07 -3.96
N ASN A 182 -14.31 -7.27 -2.96
CA ASN A 182 -13.87 -7.53 -1.59
C ASN A 182 -13.42 -9.00 -1.40
N SER A 183 -13.03 -9.36 -0.18
CA SER A 183 -12.58 -10.70 0.19
C SER A 183 -13.65 -11.79 0.06
N THR A 184 -14.92 -11.43 -0.13
CA THR A 184 -16.05 -12.34 -0.36
C THR A 184 -16.53 -12.35 -1.82
N ASP A 185 -15.72 -11.81 -2.75
CA ASP A 185 -16.03 -11.66 -4.17
C ASP A 185 -17.25 -10.76 -4.47
N ASP A 186 -17.68 -9.90 -3.53
CA ASP A 186 -18.71 -8.91 -3.79
C ASP A 186 -18.08 -7.71 -4.50
N GLU A 187 -18.71 -7.25 -5.58
CA GLU A 187 -18.30 -6.03 -6.27
C GLU A 187 -18.50 -4.81 -5.36
N VAL A 188 -17.44 -4.03 -5.20
CA VAL A 188 -17.43 -2.80 -4.39
C VAL A 188 -17.55 -1.56 -5.26
N ALA A 189 -16.87 -1.56 -6.41
CA ALA A 189 -16.87 -0.44 -7.35
C ALA A 189 -16.45 -0.89 -8.75
N ASN A 190 -16.86 -0.14 -9.77
CA ASN A 190 -16.43 -0.29 -11.16
C ASN A 190 -16.36 1.05 -11.89
N THR A 191 -15.80 1.06 -13.09
CA THR A 191 -15.63 2.24 -13.95
C THR A 191 -16.57 2.26 -15.17
N THR A 192 -17.46 1.32 -15.31
CA THR A 192 -18.33 1.14 -16.51
C THR A 192 -19.21 2.36 -16.83
N ALA A 193 -19.52 3.18 -15.82
CA ALA A 193 -20.30 4.41 -15.99
C ALA A 193 -19.46 5.61 -16.48
N ILE A 194 -18.11 5.46 -16.57
CA ILE A 194 -17.23 6.52 -17.04
C ILE A 194 -17.19 6.44 -18.58
N GLY A 195 -17.83 7.41 -19.24
CA GLY A 195 -17.77 7.51 -20.71
C GLY A 195 -16.36 7.79 -21.21
N ALA A 196 -16.08 7.47 -22.48
CA ALA A 196 -14.78 7.64 -23.12
C ALA A 196 -14.20 9.06 -22.94
N ASP A 197 -15.01 10.08 -23.14
CA ASP A 197 -14.62 11.50 -23.00
C ASP A 197 -14.23 11.91 -21.58
N ASN A 198 -14.51 11.09 -20.57
CA ASN A 198 -14.25 11.36 -19.15
C ASN A 198 -13.16 10.45 -18.55
N ARG A 199 -12.40 9.73 -19.41
CA ARG A 199 -11.32 8.84 -18.99
C ARG A 199 -9.95 9.52 -18.95
N ASP A 200 -9.92 10.84 -18.82
CA ASP A 200 -8.71 11.66 -18.80
C ASP A 200 -8.49 12.30 -17.42
N ALA A 201 -8.87 11.60 -16.35
CA ALA A 201 -8.71 12.08 -14.98
C ALA A 201 -7.26 11.95 -14.52
N GLY A 202 -6.56 13.08 -14.40
CA GLY A 202 -5.21 13.11 -13.83
C GLY A 202 -4.12 13.49 -14.82
N ASP A 203 -2.85 13.32 -14.40
CA ASP A 203 -1.67 13.64 -15.19
C ASP A 203 -1.35 12.51 -16.17
N CYS A 204 -2.00 12.51 -17.31
CA CYS A 204 -1.76 11.58 -18.39
C CYS A 204 -1.30 12.29 -19.63
N ASP A 205 -0.59 11.59 -20.49
CA ASP A 205 -0.28 12.08 -21.83
C ASP A 205 -1.59 12.27 -22.63
N SER A 206 -1.58 13.20 -23.59
CA SER A 206 -2.77 13.55 -24.38
C SER A 206 -3.35 12.35 -25.16
N ASP A 207 -2.50 11.38 -25.48
CA ASP A 207 -2.82 10.21 -26.29
C ASP A 207 -3.24 9.00 -25.45
N ASP A 208 -3.31 9.18 -24.11
CA ASP A 208 -3.67 8.14 -23.16
C ASP A 208 -5.02 8.40 -22.50
N HIS A 209 -5.69 7.32 -22.16
CA HIS A 209 -6.74 7.31 -21.14
C HIS A 209 -6.12 7.13 -19.75
N CYS A 210 -6.63 7.91 -18.79
CA CYS A 210 -6.35 7.79 -17.38
C CYS A 210 -7.64 7.53 -16.63
N VAL A 211 -7.87 6.32 -16.22
CA VAL A 211 -9.05 5.96 -15.45
C VAL A 211 -8.68 5.88 -13.97
N TRP A 212 -9.35 6.67 -13.13
CA TRP A 212 -9.16 6.64 -11.69
C TRP A 212 -10.44 6.24 -10.99
N MET A 213 -10.31 5.28 -10.11
CA MET A 213 -11.35 4.91 -9.16
C MET A 213 -10.84 5.19 -7.76
N VAL A 214 -11.58 5.99 -7.00
CA VAL A 214 -11.27 6.29 -5.60
C VAL A 214 -12.42 5.80 -4.74
N ILE A 215 -12.13 4.84 -3.88
CA ILE A 215 -13.08 4.28 -2.93
C ILE A 215 -12.76 4.85 -1.57
N SER A 216 -13.75 5.51 -0.94
CA SER A 216 -13.54 6.13 0.38
C SER A 216 -13.25 5.09 1.44
N GLY A 217 -12.43 5.45 2.44
CA GLY A 217 -12.13 4.57 3.55
C GLY A 217 -13.36 4.12 4.32
N SER A 218 -14.43 4.93 4.37
CA SER A 218 -15.70 4.51 4.98
C SER A 218 -16.38 3.37 4.22
N THR A 219 -16.32 3.39 2.89
CA THR A 219 -16.84 2.30 2.05
C THR A 219 -16.01 1.04 2.23
N VAL A 220 -14.68 1.18 2.24
CA VAL A 220 -13.76 0.04 2.42
C VAL A 220 -13.97 -0.63 3.77
N ARG A 221 -13.99 0.15 4.87
CA ARG A 221 -14.22 -0.37 6.24
C ARG A 221 -15.61 -0.97 6.45
N GLY A 222 -16.57 -0.67 5.61
CA GLY A 222 -17.90 -1.31 5.60
C GLY A 222 -17.91 -2.72 5.03
N LYS A 223 -16.75 -3.23 4.57
CA LYS A 223 -16.56 -4.54 3.97
C LYS A 223 -15.58 -5.38 4.80
N LEU A 224 -15.53 -6.68 4.56
CA LEU A 224 -14.62 -7.56 5.27
C LEU A 224 -13.16 -7.34 4.79
N PRO A 225 -12.18 -7.29 5.72
CA PRO A 225 -10.76 -7.31 5.37
C PRO A 225 -10.37 -8.64 4.75
N GLY A 226 -9.15 -8.71 4.20
CA GLY A 226 -8.59 -9.92 3.59
C GLY A 226 -8.04 -9.66 2.20
N GLN A 227 -7.95 -10.69 1.38
CA GLN A 227 -7.51 -10.53 -0.01
C GLN A 227 -8.62 -9.92 -0.85
N TRP A 228 -8.39 -8.73 -1.34
CA TRP A 228 -9.23 -8.03 -2.29
C TRP A 228 -8.69 -8.21 -3.70
N THR A 229 -9.55 -8.03 -4.69
CA THR A 229 -9.18 -8.19 -6.10
C THR A 229 -9.51 -6.94 -6.88
N ALA A 230 -8.58 -6.50 -7.72
CA ALA A 230 -8.83 -5.52 -8.75
C ALA A 230 -8.69 -6.19 -10.12
N ASP A 231 -9.72 -6.06 -10.95
CA ASP A 231 -9.78 -6.64 -12.28
C ASP A 231 -9.69 -5.53 -13.34
N ILE A 232 -8.93 -5.77 -14.41
CA ILE A 232 -9.05 -5.03 -15.67
C ILE A 232 -9.83 -5.90 -16.64
N GLN A 233 -10.83 -5.32 -17.29
CA GLN A 233 -11.67 -6.03 -18.25
C GLN A 233 -11.54 -5.41 -19.65
N ASN A 234 -11.23 -6.26 -20.65
CA ASN A 234 -11.23 -5.88 -22.05
C ASN A 234 -12.39 -6.54 -22.80
N GLU A 235 -13.35 -5.71 -23.25
CA GLU A 235 -14.49 -6.13 -24.06
C GLU A 235 -14.28 -5.89 -25.56
N LYS A 236 -13.12 -5.35 -25.94
CA LYS A 236 -12.81 -5.02 -27.33
C LYS A 236 -12.34 -6.24 -28.13
N THR A 237 -12.35 -6.09 -29.44
CA THR A 237 -11.96 -7.15 -30.40
C THR A 237 -10.47 -7.10 -30.74
N HIS A 238 -9.70 -6.23 -30.10
CA HIS A 238 -8.26 -6.07 -30.23
C HIS A 238 -7.58 -6.12 -28.86
N ASN A 239 -6.31 -6.43 -28.86
CA ASN A 239 -5.48 -6.39 -27.66
C ASN A 239 -5.22 -4.92 -27.31
N THR A 240 -5.00 -4.63 -26.05
CA THR A 240 -4.70 -3.28 -25.58
C THR A 240 -3.45 -3.30 -24.71
N GLU A 241 -2.49 -2.44 -25.03
CA GLU A 241 -1.32 -2.20 -24.21
C GLU A 241 -1.71 -1.43 -22.93
N ILE A 242 -1.14 -1.82 -21.79
CA ILE A 242 -1.30 -1.15 -20.52
C ILE A 242 0.04 -0.51 -20.15
N LYS A 243 0.06 0.82 -20.07
CA LYS A 243 1.24 1.56 -19.64
C LYS A 243 1.46 1.43 -18.15
N HIS A 244 0.40 1.65 -17.36
CA HIS A 244 0.46 1.51 -15.91
C HIS A 244 -0.87 1.05 -15.34
N PHE A 245 -0.80 0.12 -14.40
CA PHE A 245 -1.86 -0.24 -13.49
C PHE A 245 -1.37 -0.04 -12.06
N ILE A 246 -2.07 0.74 -11.25
CA ILE A 246 -1.62 1.15 -9.92
C ILE A 246 -2.73 0.91 -8.92
N ILE A 247 -2.40 0.26 -7.80
CA ILE A 247 -3.28 0.07 -6.66
C ILE A 247 -2.62 0.75 -5.46
N GLU A 248 -3.33 1.65 -4.81
CA GLU A 248 -2.86 2.40 -3.64
C GLU A 248 -3.86 2.27 -2.49
N LEU A 249 -3.37 1.86 -1.33
CA LEU A 249 -4.09 1.90 -0.06
C LEU A 249 -3.39 2.90 0.84
N GLU A 250 -4.09 3.92 1.29
CA GLU A 250 -3.57 4.89 2.24
C GLU A 250 -4.20 4.66 3.61
N TYR A 251 -3.34 4.47 4.61
CA TYR A 251 -3.68 4.34 6.03
C TYR A 251 -3.42 5.66 6.78
N ARG A 252 -4.12 5.84 7.93
CA ARG A 252 -3.95 6.99 8.83
C ARG A 252 -4.49 6.70 10.24
#